data_a980ef92f749d6305aa6cda8fd64d673
#
_entry.id   a980ef92f749d6305aa6cda8fd64d673
#
_cell.length_a   1.000
_cell.length_b   1.000
_cell.length_c   1.000
_cell.angle_alpha   90.00
_cell.angle_beta   90.00
_cell.angle_gamma   90.00
#
_symmetry.space_group_name_H-M   'P 1'
#
loop_
_entity.id
_entity.type
_entity.pdbx_description
1 polymer ?
#
loop_
_entity_poly.entity_id
_entity_poly.type
_entity_poly.pdbx_seq_one_letter_code
_entity_poly.pdbx_strand_id
1 'polypeptide(L)'
;MQIMIVGCGKMGSTLAVQLVAEGHRVTVIDRSESVIEQISNTQDVIGYVGNGAVFSVLEEAGAKDADLLLAVTTSDEINLLSCLIAHKIGAKHTIARVRDPEYANNMYRISEDLGLSMTVNPDRQAAEEIARVLRFPAATHIELFARGHVELVTCRLPQKSIMNGVPLFELPQKLVLRIFKFFWTGKTSVKK
;
A
#
# COMPACT_ATOMS: atom_id res chain seq x y z
N MET A 1 12.64 -11.48 -6.49
CA MET A 1 11.80 -11.08 -7.64
C MET A 1 12.53 -10.03 -8.46
N GLN A 2 12.18 -9.89 -9.73
CA GLN A 2 12.59 -8.76 -10.59
C GLN A 2 11.46 -7.73 -10.56
N ILE A 3 11.72 -6.56 -9.99
CA ILE A 3 10.72 -5.52 -9.80
C ILE A 3 11.14 -4.27 -10.56
N MET A 4 10.23 -3.74 -11.37
CA MET A 4 10.43 -2.52 -12.13
C MET A 4 9.59 -1.40 -11.56
N ILE A 5 10.17 -0.21 -11.36
CA ILE A 5 9.47 0.97 -10.85
C ILE A 5 9.54 2.08 -11.89
N VAL A 6 8.39 2.58 -12.31
CA VAL A 6 8.25 3.74 -13.20
C VAL A 6 7.88 4.95 -12.37
N GLY A 7 8.77 5.94 -12.33
CA GLY A 7 8.68 7.15 -11.52
C GLY A 7 9.45 7.01 -10.21
N CYS A 8 10.59 7.69 -10.11
CA CYS A 8 11.49 7.71 -8.93
C CYS A 8 11.34 8.98 -8.08
N GLY A 9 10.18 9.60 -8.09
CA GLY A 9 9.85 10.63 -7.12
C GLY A 9 9.80 10.07 -5.70
N LYS A 10 9.25 10.84 -4.75
CA LYS A 10 9.24 10.50 -3.33
C LYS A 10 8.74 9.06 -3.02
N MET A 11 7.67 8.63 -3.70
CA MET A 11 7.11 7.29 -3.52
C MET A 11 7.99 6.21 -4.14
N GLY A 12 8.40 6.38 -5.40
CA GLY A 12 9.18 5.37 -6.11
C GLY A 12 10.55 5.14 -5.48
N SER A 13 11.24 6.21 -5.05
CA SER A 13 12.51 6.08 -4.35
C SER A 13 12.37 5.37 -2.99
N THR A 14 11.31 5.65 -2.23
CA THR A 14 11.04 4.94 -0.98
C THR A 14 10.78 3.46 -1.22
N LEU A 15 9.97 3.11 -2.24
CA LEU A 15 9.71 1.73 -2.63
C LEU A 15 11.00 1.02 -3.06
N ALA A 16 11.84 1.67 -3.87
CA ALA A 16 13.10 1.09 -4.33
C ALA A 16 14.01 0.72 -3.16
N VAL A 17 14.18 1.65 -2.18
CA VAL A 17 14.99 1.40 -0.97
C VAL A 17 14.46 0.19 -0.19
N GLN A 18 13.16 0.10 0.04
CA GLN A 18 12.57 -1.00 0.80
C GLN A 18 12.71 -2.33 0.07
N LEU A 19 12.42 -2.37 -1.23
CA LEU A 19 12.47 -3.59 -2.01
C LEU A 19 13.90 -4.12 -2.19
N VAL A 20 14.89 -3.24 -2.33
CA VAL A 20 16.32 -3.62 -2.31
C VAL A 20 16.70 -4.22 -0.96
N ALA A 21 16.27 -3.60 0.15
CA ALA A 21 16.53 -4.09 1.50
C ALA A 21 15.90 -5.50 1.75
N GLU A 22 14.80 -5.81 1.07
CA GLU A 22 14.14 -7.12 1.08
C GLU A 22 14.82 -8.15 0.14
N GLY A 23 15.90 -7.76 -0.54
CA GLY A 23 16.68 -8.63 -1.43
C GLY A 23 16.07 -8.82 -2.82
N HIS A 24 15.25 -7.89 -3.29
CA HIS A 24 14.73 -7.90 -4.66
C HIS A 24 15.67 -7.20 -5.63
N ARG A 25 15.68 -7.64 -6.88
CA ARG A 25 16.37 -6.94 -7.99
C ARG A 25 15.44 -5.83 -8.48
N VAL A 26 15.87 -4.58 -8.35
CA VAL A 26 15.04 -3.42 -8.65
C VAL A 26 15.60 -2.67 -9.85
N THR A 27 14.75 -2.47 -10.86
CA THR A 27 15.00 -1.58 -11.99
C THR A 27 14.14 -0.33 -11.84
N VAL A 28 14.71 0.85 -12.02
CA VAL A 28 14.01 2.12 -11.86
C VAL A 28 14.04 2.91 -13.18
N ILE A 29 12.91 3.52 -13.54
CA ILE A 29 12.78 4.35 -14.74
C ILE A 29 12.23 5.71 -14.33
N ASP A 30 12.94 6.77 -14.71
CA ASP A 30 12.46 8.15 -14.53
C ASP A 30 12.95 9.02 -15.71
N ARG A 31 12.22 10.11 -15.97
CA ARG A 31 12.62 11.08 -17.01
C ARG A 31 13.80 11.95 -16.60
N SER A 32 14.00 12.10 -15.29
CA SER A 32 15.05 12.94 -14.70
C SER A 32 16.32 12.13 -14.51
N GLU A 33 17.36 12.48 -15.28
CA GLU A 33 18.70 11.90 -15.16
C GLU A 33 19.26 12.07 -13.75
N SER A 34 19.12 13.26 -13.17
CA SER A 34 19.61 13.52 -11.81
C SER A 34 18.95 12.66 -10.73
N VAL A 35 17.66 12.31 -10.91
CA VAL A 35 16.96 11.39 -9.99
C VAL A 35 17.49 9.97 -10.14
N ILE A 36 17.72 9.51 -11.37
CA ILE A 36 18.29 8.19 -11.63
C ILE A 36 19.72 8.10 -11.11
N GLU A 37 20.57 9.09 -11.36
CA GLU A 37 21.93 9.12 -10.82
C GLU A 37 21.92 9.08 -9.28
N GLN A 38 21.09 9.87 -8.63
CA GLN A 38 21.01 9.92 -7.18
C GLN A 38 20.62 8.56 -6.58
N ILE A 39 19.62 7.88 -7.14
CA ILE A 39 19.17 6.60 -6.60
C ILE A 39 20.16 5.48 -6.90
N SER A 40 20.76 5.44 -8.08
CA SER A 40 21.75 4.44 -8.46
C SER A 40 23.08 4.58 -7.69
N ASN A 41 23.42 5.79 -7.25
CA ASN A 41 24.60 6.02 -6.41
C ASN A 41 24.39 5.62 -4.95
N THR A 42 23.14 5.51 -4.50
CA THR A 42 22.82 5.25 -3.08
C THR A 42 22.22 3.86 -2.84
N GLN A 43 21.68 3.22 -3.87
CA GLN A 43 21.00 1.93 -3.79
C GLN A 43 21.50 1.01 -4.89
N ASP A 44 21.44 -0.30 -4.64
CA ASP A 44 21.75 -1.33 -5.63
C ASP A 44 20.56 -1.52 -6.60
N VAL A 45 20.40 -0.57 -7.52
CA VAL A 45 19.33 -0.57 -8.54
C VAL A 45 19.90 -0.35 -9.93
N ILE A 46 19.19 -0.85 -10.94
CA ILE A 46 19.49 -0.58 -12.35
C ILE A 46 18.63 0.62 -12.77
N GLY A 47 19.27 1.74 -13.12
CA GLY A 47 18.59 2.97 -13.52
C GLY A 47 18.48 3.15 -15.03
N TYR A 48 17.29 3.54 -15.50
CA TYR A 48 17.03 3.93 -16.89
C TYR A 48 16.44 5.33 -16.94
N VAL A 49 17.03 6.21 -17.75
CA VAL A 49 16.51 7.55 -18.00
C VAL A 49 15.54 7.49 -19.18
N GLY A 50 14.25 7.78 -18.93
CA GLY A 50 13.27 7.77 -19.99
C GLY A 50 11.83 7.90 -19.53
N ASN A 51 10.94 7.91 -20.51
CA ASN A 51 9.50 7.91 -20.26
C ASN A 51 8.99 6.47 -20.19
N GLY A 52 8.53 6.04 -19.00
CA GLY A 52 8.00 4.69 -18.80
C GLY A 52 6.71 4.36 -19.57
N ALA A 53 6.10 5.32 -20.25
CA ALA A 53 4.99 5.09 -21.18
C ALA A 53 5.45 4.91 -22.63
N VAL A 54 6.76 4.68 -22.87
CA VAL A 54 7.32 4.40 -24.19
C VAL A 54 7.75 2.95 -24.27
N PHE A 55 7.30 2.23 -25.30
CA PHE A 55 7.52 0.79 -25.46
C PHE A 55 9.01 0.42 -25.45
N SER A 56 9.85 1.11 -26.24
CA SER A 56 11.28 0.82 -26.31
C SER A 56 11.99 1.01 -24.97
N VAL A 57 11.62 2.02 -24.17
CA VAL A 57 12.21 2.26 -22.86
C VAL A 57 11.89 1.10 -21.89
N LEU A 58 10.65 0.63 -21.89
CA LEU A 58 10.26 -0.51 -21.04
C LEU A 58 10.91 -1.81 -21.52
N GLU A 59 11.01 -2.02 -22.82
CA GLU A 59 11.65 -3.21 -23.40
C GLU A 59 13.13 -3.24 -23.06
N GLU A 60 13.87 -2.14 -23.27
CA GLU A 60 15.30 -2.00 -22.93
C GLU A 60 15.54 -2.17 -21.42
N ALA A 61 14.63 -1.69 -20.59
CA ALA A 61 14.69 -1.84 -19.12
C ALA A 61 14.36 -3.27 -18.65
N GLY A 62 13.98 -4.19 -19.54
CA GLY A 62 13.74 -5.60 -19.24
C GLY A 62 12.33 -5.89 -18.71
N ALA A 63 11.31 -5.14 -19.14
CA ALA A 63 9.93 -5.37 -18.71
C ALA A 63 9.41 -6.79 -19.00
N LYS A 64 9.97 -7.47 -20.02
CA LYS A 64 9.62 -8.84 -20.38
C LYS A 64 9.85 -9.83 -19.24
N ASP A 65 10.92 -9.63 -18.48
CA ASP A 65 11.32 -10.53 -17.40
C ASP A 65 10.88 -10.03 -16.02
N ALA A 66 10.13 -8.92 -15.97
CA ALA A 66 9.65 -8.35 -14.72
C ALA A 66 8.56 -9.22 -14.08
N ASP A 67 8.77 -9.60 -12.83
CA ASP A 67 7.73 -10.25 -12.02
C ASP A 67 6.64 -9.25 -11.64
N LEU A 68 7.03 -7.99 -11.42
CA LEU A 68 6.14 -6.91 -11.01
C LEU A 68 6.60 -5.57 -11.60
N LEU A 69 5.67 -4.81 -12.18
CA LEU A 69 5.87 -3.41 -12.53
C LEU A 69 5.00 -2.53 -11.63
N LEU A 70 5.63 -1.51 -11.02
CA LEU A 70 4.99 -0.48 -10.20
C LEU A 70 5.06 0.87 -10.92
N ALA A 71 3.94 1.39 -11.40
CA ALA A 71 3.90 2.72 -12.01
C ALA A 71 3.37 3.75 -11.00
N VAL A 72 4.26 4.62 -10.52
CA VAL A 72 4.01 5.54 -9.40
C VAL A 72 4.40 6.98 -9.70
N THR A 73 4.35 7.38 -10.98
CA THR A 73 4.60 8.76 -11.42
C THR A 73 3.52 9.72 -10.90
N THR A 74 3.66 10.99 -11.20
CA THR A 74 2.65 12.01 -10.82
C THR A 74 1.42 12.04 -11.74
N SER A 75 1.44 11.36 -12.91
CA SER A 75 0.32 11.28 -13.87
C SER A 75 -0.31 9.90 -13.84
N ASP A 76 -1.61 9.85 -13.59
CA ASP A 76 -2.40 8.62 -13.57
C ASP A 76 -2.42 7.96 -14.97
N GLU A 77 -2.51 8.78 -16.03
CA GLU A 77 -2.50 8.32 -17.43
C GLU A 77 -1.18 7.63 -17.79
N ILE A 78 -0.04 8.21 -17.38
CA ILE A 78 1.27 7.60 -17.60
C ILE A 78 1.37 6.29 -16.80
N ASN A 79 0.86 6.24 -15.58
CA ASN A 79 0.89 5.03 -14.76
C ASN A 79 0.08 3.91 -15.40
N LEU A 80 -1.13 4.22 -15.88
CA LEU A 80 -2.00 3.24 -16.55
C LEU A 80 -1.37 2.76 -17.88
N LEU A 81 -0.86 3.70 -18.68
CA LEU A 81 -0.25 3.37 -19.97
C LEU A 81 1.05 2.56 -19.79
N SER A 82 1.88 2.88 -18.80
CA SER A 82 3.08 2.10 -18.48
C SER A 82 2.73 0.67 -18.10
N CYS A 83 1.70 0.47 -17.29
CA CYS A 83 1.22 -0.86 -16.90
C CYS A 83 0.70 -1.65 -18.11
N LEU A 84 -0.13 -1.03 -18.98
CA LEU A 84 -0.63 -1.65 -20.20
C LEU A 84 0.51 -2.12 -21.12
N ILE A 85 1.48 -1.24 -21.38
CA ILE A 85 2.62 -1.55 -22.25
C ILE A 85 3.48 -2.65 -21.64
N ALA A 86 3.82 -2.56 -20.35
CA ALA A 86 4.60 -3.57 -19.66
C ALA A 86 3.94 -4.95 -19.69
N HIS A 87 2.63 -4.99 -19.45
CA HIS A 87 1.85 -6.22 -19.56
C HIS A 87 1.90 -6.81 -20.97
N LYS A 88 1.80 -5.99 -22.01
CA LYS A 88 1.91 -6.42 -23.42
C LYS A 88 3.31 -6.91 -23.78
N ILE A 89 4.35 -6.37 -23.17
CA ILE A 89 5.74 -6.84 -23.31
C ILE A 89 5.95 -8.20 -22.63
N GLY A 90 5.25 -8.45 -21.49
CA GLY A 90 5.34 -9.73 -20.79
C GLY A 90 5.50 -9.64 -19.27
N ALA A 91 5.41 -8.45 -18.67
CA ALA A 91 5.42 -8.32 -17.22
C ALA A 91 4.29 -9.13 -16.60
N LYS A 92 4.57 -9.92 -15.55
CA LYS A 92 3.61 -10.86 -14.97
C LYS A 92 2.50 -10.13 -14.20
N HIS A 93 2.89 -9.12 -13.43
CA HIS A 93 1.97 -8.32 -12.63
C HIS A 93 2.26 -6.84 -12.80
N THR A 94 1.20 -6.03 -12.76
CA THR A 94 1.34 -4.57 -12.84
C THR A 94 0.47 -3.90 -11.79
N ILE A 95 1.01 -2.85 -11.17
CA ILE A 95 0.31 -2.04 -10.18
C ILE A 95 0.44 -0.57 -10.59
N ALA A 96 -0.69 0.11 -10.74
CA ALA A 96 -0.73 1.52 -11.06
C ALA A 96 -1.17 2.36 -9.86
N ARG A 97 -0.46 3.46 -9.62
CA ARG A 97 -0.97 4.53 -8.76
C ARG A 97 -2.00 5.33 -9.52
N VAL A 98 -3.22 5.41 -8.98
CA VAL A 98 -4.35 6.16 -9.55
C VAL A 98 -4.98 6.99 -8.44
N ARG A 99 -4.87 8.31 -8.53
CA ARG A 99 -5.36 9.25 -7.52
C ARG A 99 -6.71 9.84 -7.87
N ASP A 100 -6.94 10.08 -9.17
CA ASP A 100 -8.16 10.68 -9.64
C ASP A 100 -9.36 9.77 -9.39
N PRO A 101 -10.40 10.25 -8.67
CA PRO A 101 -11.60 9.47 -8.40
C PRO A 101 -12.37 9.06 -9.67
N GLU A 102 -12.29 9.85 -10.76
CA GLU A 102 -12.95 9.52 -12.01
C GLU A 102 -12.35 8.26 -12.64
N TYR A 103 -11.02 8.14 -12.62
CA TYR A 103 -10.36 6.91 -13.06
C TYR A 103 -10.59 5.77 -12.07
N ALA A 104 -10.38 6.01 -10.77
CA ALA A 104 -10.46 4.97 -9.74
C ALA A 104 -11.82 4.26 -9.69
N ASN A 105 -12.92 5.02 -9.83
CA ASN A 105 -14.28 4.48 -9.76
C ASN A 105 -14.64 3.57 -10.95
N ASN A 106 -14.02 3.77 -12.09
CA ASN A 106 -14.31 2.99 -13.30
C ASN A 106 -13.26 1.92 -13.59
N MET A 107 -12.14 1.92 -12.86
CA MET A 107 -10.98 1.06 -13.14
C MET A 107 -11.31 -0.44 -13.04
N TYR A 108 -12.23 -0.84 -12.14
CA TYR A 108 -12.64 -2.24 -12.00
C TYR A 108 -13.26 -2.83 -13.29
N ARG A 109 -13.75 -1.95 -14.20
CA ARG A 109 -14.39 -2.38 -15.47
C ARG A 109 -13.37 -2.66 -16.56
N ILE A 110 -12.21 -2.01 -16.51
CA ILE A 110 -11.19 -2.03 -17.57
C ILE A 110 -9.84 -2.55 -17.08
N SER A 111 -9.70 -2.88 -15.79
CA SER A 111 -8.43 -3.33 -15.21
C SER A 111 -7.88 -4.57 -15.90
N GLU A 112 -8.73 -5.52 -16.26
CA GLU A 112 -8.34 -6.75 -16.96
C GLU A 112 -7.83 -6.44 -18.38
N ASP A 113 -8.53 -5.60 -19.13
CA ASP A 113 -8.11 -5.17 -20.48
C ASP A 113 -6.80 -4.40 -20.47
N LEU A 114 -6.54 -3.64 -19.40
CA LEU A 114 -5.29 -2.91 -19.18
C LEU A 114 -4.17 -3.78 -18.60
N GLY A 115 -4.45 -5.05 -18.30
CA GLY A 115 -3.49 -5.95 -17.66
C GLY A 115 -3.08 -5.51 -16.26
N LEU A 116 -3.98 -4.80 -15.55
CA LEU A 116 -3.73 -4.31 -14.19
C LEU A 116 -4.05 -5.39 -13.15
N SER A 117 -3.06 -5.76 -12.36
CA SER A 117 -3.26 -6.62 -11.20
C SER A 117 -3.91 -5.87 -10.03
N MET A 118 -3.54 -4.59 -9.85
CA MET A 118 -4.06 -3.75 -8.79
C MET A 118 -3.90 -2.26 -9.10
N THR A 119 -4.78 -1.43 -8.54
CA THR A 119 -4.62 0.03 -8.47
C THR A 119 -4.50 0.47 -7.01
N VAL A 120 -3.68 1.50 -6.76
CA VAL A 120 -3.43 2.04 -5.43
C VAL A 120 -3.65 3.54 -5.44
N ASN A 121 -4.45 4.04 -4.49
CA ASN A 121 -4.59 5.46 -4.20
C ASN A 121 -4.04 5.76 -2.80
N PRO A 122 -2.77 6.20 -2.69
CA PRO A 122 -2.13 6.43 -1.39
C PRO A 122 -2.78 7.54 -0.58
N ASP A 123 -3.25 8.59 -1.26
CA ASP A 123 -3.86 9.74 -0.59
C ASP A 123 -5.18 9.32 0.07
N ARG A 124 -5.99 8.54 -0.63
CA ARG A 124 -7.22 7.96 -0.09
C ARG A 124 -6.94 6.99 1.06
N GLN A 125 -5.97 6.10 0.92
CA GLN A 125 -5.60 5.14 1.98
C GLN A 125 -5.11 5.86 3.22
N ALA A 126 -4.28 6.90 3.07
CA ALA A 126 -3.83 7.71 4.19
C ALA A 126 -4.99 8.45 4.88
N ALA A 127 -5.91 9.03 4.11
CA ALA A 127 -7.10 9.70 4.64
C ALA A 127 -8.02 8.74 5.40
N GLU A 128 -8.25 7.54 4.86
CA GLU A 128 -9.04 6.48 5.51
C GLU A 128 -8.40 6.03 6.84
N GLU A 129 -7.08 5.90 6.88
CA GLU A 129 -6.34 5.53 8.09
C GLU A 129 -6.42 6.64 9.16
N ILE A 130 -6.21 7.90 8.77
CA ILE A 130 -6.35 9.06 9.67
C ILE A 130 -7.79 9.13 10.22
N ALA A 131 -8.81 9.00 9.37
CA ALA A 131 -10.20 9.01 9.78
C ALA A 131 -10.52 7.88 10.78
N ARG A 132 -9.90 6.71 10.60
CA ARG A 132 -10.04 5.56 11.51
C ARG A 132 -9.44 5.86 12.88
N VAL A 133 -8.22 6.40 12.92
CA VAL A 133 -7.57 6.79 14.17
C VAL A 133 -8.42 7.84 14.93
N LEU A 134 -8.98 8.81 14.21
CA LEU A 134 -9.85 9.83 14.80
C LEU A 134 -11.18 9.27 15.32
N ARG A 135 -11.71 8.22 14.67
CA ARG A 135 -12.94 7.54 15.12
C ARG A 135 -12.75 6.81 16.45
N PHE A 136 -11.56 6.28 16.70
CA PHE A 136 -11.21 5.53 17.89
C PHE A 136 -9.98 6.10 18.61
N PRO A 137 -10.07 7.29 19.23
CA PRO A 137 -8.89 7.97 19.81
C PRO A 137 -8.21 7.17 20.93
N ALA A 138 -8.94 6.26 21.59
CA ALA A 138 -8.41 5.40 22.65
C ALA A 138 -7.83 4.07 22.11
N ALA A 139 -7.91 3.82 20.81
CA ALA A 139 -7.38 2.61 20.23
C ALA A 139 -5.85 2.63 20.22
N THR A 140 -5.25 1.50 20.62
CA THR A 140 -3.81 1.27 20.49
C THR A 140 -3.48 0.52 19.20
N HIS A 141 -4.47 -0.21 18.69
CA HIS A 141 -4.35 -0.96 17.44
C HIS A 141 -5.74 -1.19 16.81
N ILE A 142 -5.82 -1.14 15.48
CA ILE A 142 -7.05 -1.40 14.73
C ILE A 142 -6.70 -2.32 13.57
N GLU A 143 -7.35 -3.47 13.50
CA GLU A 143 -7.23 -4.42 12.39
C GLU A 143 -8.53 -4.50 11.60
N LEU A 144 -8.41 -4.59 10.27
CA LEU A 144 -9.55 -4.71 9.39
C LEU A 144 -9.68 -6.14 8.87
N PHE A 145 -10.90 -6.66 8.91
CA PHE A 145 -11.27 -7.95 8.35
C PHE A 145 -12.42 -7.80 7.36
N ALA A 146 -12.60 -8.82 6.52
CA ALA A 146 -13.68 -8.88 5.55
C ALA A 146 -13.78 -7.60 4.67
N ARG A 147 -12.65 -7.14 4.12
CA ARG A 147 -12.55 -5.93 3.28
C ARG A 147 -13.04 -4.65 3.97
N GLY A 148 -12.80 -4.53 5.28
CA GLY A 148 -13.19 -3.36 6.05
C GLY A 148 -14.61 -3.40 6.64
N HIS A 149 -15.37 -4.50 6.45
CA HIS A 149 -16.70 -4.65 7.06
C HIS A 149 -16.65 -5.02 8.54
N VAL A 150 -15.50 -5.49 9.03
CA VAL A 150 -15.29 -5.84 10.44
C VAL A 150 -14.01 -5.16 10.91
N GLU A 151 -14.11 -4.45 12.04
CA GLU A 151 -12.97 -3.77 12.68
C GLU A 151 -12.69 -4.43 14.03
N LEU A 152 -11.46 -4.87 14.27
CA LEU A 152 -10.97 -5.29 15.58
C LEU A 152 -10.21 -4.13 16.21
N VAL A 153 -10.76 -3.58 17.27
CA VAL A 153 -10.18 -2.42 17.96
C VAL A 153 -9.60 -2.85 19.29
N THR A 154 -8.29 -2.68 19.46
CA THR A 154 -7.59 -2.90 20.72
C THR A 154 -7.45 -1.58 21.46
N CYS A 155 -7.97 -1.51 22.69
CA CYS A 155 -7.88 -0.33 23.53
C CYS A 155 -7.21 -0.65 24.86
N ARG A 156 -6.48 0.31 25.42
CA ARG A 156 -6.02 0.26 26.80
C ARG A 156 -7.07 0.86 27.68
N LEU A 157 -7.57 0.09 28.65
CA LEU A 157 -8.55 0.59 29.61
C LEU A 157 -7.89 1.58 30.58
N PRO A 158 -8.47 2.78 30.79
CA PRO A 158 -8.03 3.70 31.83
C PRO A 158 -8.17 3.05 33.22
N GLN A 159 -7.31 3.45 34.17
CA GLN A 159 -7.36 2.92 35.54
C GLN A 159 -8.73 3.05 36.23
N LYS A 160 -9.46 4.13 35.91
CA LYS A 160 -10.82 4.40 36.46
C LYS A 160 -11.96 3.87 35.57
N SER A 161 -11.67 2.95 34.65
CA SER A 161 -12.72 2.37 33.80
C SER A 161 -13.69 1.53 34.62
N ILE A 162 -14.97 1.67 34.33
CA ILE A 162 -16.03 0.83 34.90
C ILE A 162 -15.89 -0.66 34.57
N MET A 163 -15.04 -0.98 33.60
CA MET A 163 -14.73 -2.34 33.14
C MET A 163 -13.61 -2.98 33.98
N ASN A 164 -12.85 -2.21 34.74
CA ASN A 164 -11.76 -2.73 35.54
C ASN A 164 -12.28 -3.62 36.68
N GLY A 165 -11.73 -4.82 36.80
CA GLY A 165 -12.13 -5.79 37.81
C GLY A 165 -13.48 -6.47 37.57
N VAL A 166 -14.13 -6.19 36.45
CA VAL A 166 -15.40 -6.87 36.10
C VAL A 166 -15.05 -8.19 35.38
N PRO A 167 -15.61 -9.32 35.82
CA PRO A 167 -15.49 -10.59 35.11
C PRO A 167 -16.02 -10.50 33.68
N LEU A 168 -15.33 -11.14 32.72
CA LEU A 168 -15.67 -11.07 31.29
C LEU A 168 -17.11 -11.48 30.99
N PHE A 169 -17.68 -12.44 31.72
CA PHE A 169 -19.04 -12.91 31.52
C PHE A 169 -20.10 -11.89 31.96
N GLU A 170 -19.77 -10.90 32.81
CA GLU A 170 -20.65 -9.83 33.24
C GLU A 170 -20.61 -8.59 32.32
N LEU A 171 -19.54 -8.45 31.51
CA LEU A 171 -19.35 -7.28 30.64
C LEU A 171 -20.52 -7.05 29.66
N PRO A 172 -21.08 -8.07 29.00
CA PRO A 172 -22.21 -7.89 28.09
C PRO A 172 -23.49 -7.36 28.78
N GLN A 173 -23.65 -7.62 30.06
CA GLN A 173 -24.82 -7.18 30.83
C GLN A 173 -24.66 -5.74 31.34
N LYS A 174 -23.43 -5.33 31.65
CA LYS A 174 -23.11 -3.97 32.15
C LYS A 174 -22.91 -2.96 31.01
N LEU A 175 -22.52 -3.41 29.85
CA LEU A 175 -22.37 -2.60 28.65
C LEU A 175 -23.56 -2.94 27.75
N VAL A 176 -24.36 -1.94 27.36
CA VAL A 176 -25.43 -2.09 26.35
C VAL A 176 -24.81 -2.26 24.97
N LEU A 177 -24.02 -3.31 24.82
CA LEU A 177 -23.27 -3.63 23.59
C LEU A 177 -24.04 -4.69 22.83
N ARG A 178 -24.82 -4.25 21.86
CA ARG A 178 -25.68 -5.14 21.08
C ARG A 178 -24.93 -6.10 20.12
N ILE A 179 -23.67 -5.87 19.78
CA ILE A 179 -22.93 -6.72 18.82
C ILE A 179 -21.41 -6.54 19.01
N PHE A 180 -20.78 -7.22 20.00
CA PHE A 180 -19.30 -7.32 20.02
C PHE A 180 -18.88 -8.65 20.64
N LYS A 181 -17.98 -9.40 19.95
CA LYS A 181 -17.18 -10.44 20.57
C LYS A 181 -15.95 -9.77 21.18
N PHE A 182 -15.81 -9.82 22.48
CA PHE A 182 -14.59 -9.39 23.15
C PHE A 182 -13.57 -10.52 23.16
N PHE A 183 -12.37 -10.24 22.66
CA PHE A 183 -11.19 -11.07 22.89
C PHE A 183 -10.31 -10.33 23.90
N TRP A 184 -10.11 -10.92 25.08
CA TRP A 184 -9.21 -10.39 26.09
C TRP A 184 -7.81 -11.00 25.91
N THR A 185 -6.80 -10.19 25.61
CA THR A 185 -5.38 -10.61 25.50
C THR A 185 -4.54 -10.00 26.62
N GLY A 186 -5.12 -9.58 27.74
CA GLY A 186 -4.44 -8.84 28.79
C GLY A 186 -3.62 -9.71 29.75
N LYS A 187 -2.32 -9.47 29.85
CA LYS A 187 -1.53 -9.79 31.03
C LYS A 187 -1.91 -8.77 32.13
N THR A 188 -2.70 -9.17 33.09
CA THR A 188 -2.84 -8.42 34.34
C THR A 188 -1.57 -8.57 35.15
N SER A 189 -0.62 -7.65 35.03
CA SER A 189 0.40 -7.49 36.06
C SER A 189 -0.23 -6.73 37.23
N VAL A 190 -0.86 -7.44 38.14
CA VAL A 190 -1.15 -6.91 39.46
C VAL A 190 0.19 -6.92 40.19
N LYS A 191 0.85 -5.76 40.26
CA LYS A 191 1.87 -5.56 41.29
C LYS A 191 1.12 -5.37 42.60
N LYS A 192 1.42 -6.28 43.55
CA LYS A 192 1.12 -6.11 44.98
C LYS A 192 1.77 -4.85 45.49
#